data_70dd9b55157e91e83dbccf2fb630bc4c
#
_entry.id   70dd9b55157e91e83dbccf2fb630bc4c
#
_cell.length_a   1.000
_cell.length_b   1.000
_cell.length_c   1.000
_cell.angle_alpha   90.00
_cell.angle_beta   90.00
_cell.angle_gamma   90.00
#
_symmetry.space_group_name_H-M   'P 1'
#
loop_
_entity.id
_entity.type
_entity.pdbx_description
1 polymer ?
#
loop_
_entity_poly.entity_id
_entity_poly.type
_entity_poly.pdbx_seq_one_letter_code
_entity_poly.pdbx_strand_id
1 'polypeptide(L)'
;MYYIGIDLGGTNIKGALVSETGEIAREVSRPTRVGLGAEAVCDGIAAVITELSSGVDRTSLGGVGLGCPGTVDDETGRVLYANNLGWKNFDLRAEVKSRTGFDLRIGNDANVAALAEALVGCAKGAQSAVIVTLGTGVGGGVVLDGKMLTGYTGAASELGHMVIRAGGEECTCGRRGCFEAYASATALIRETKRAMAAHPESRMHAAAEENGAVDGRTAFIAAQRGDAAAPAAVDRHPG
;
A
#
# COMPACT_ATOMS: atom_id res chain seq x y z
N MET A 1 22.10 -9.13 -12.64
CA MET A 1 20.93 -8.63 -13.39
C MET A 1 20.19 -7.64 -12.50
N TYR A 2 19.49 -6.65 -13.08
CA TYR A 2 18.70 -5.68 -12.34
C TYR A 2 17.21 -5.82 -12.68
N TYR A 3 16.36 -5.39 -11.79
CA TYR A 3 14.92 -5.33 -11.97
C TYR A 3 14.41 -3.95 -11.58
N ILE A 4 13.36 -3.46 -12.21
CA ILE A 4 12.69 -2.23 -11.80
C ILE A 4 11.41 -2.64 -11.06
N GLY A 5 11.31 -2.22 -9.79
CA GLY A 5 10.11 -2.35 -8.98
C GLY A 5 9.40 -0.99 -8.86
N ILE A 6 8.08 -0.99 -9.00
CA ILE A 6 7.26 0.23 -8.86
C ILE A 6 6.13 -0.02 -7.87
N ASP A 7 5.98 0.89 -6.92
CA ASP A 7 4.84 0.99 -6.02
C ASP A 7 3.97 2.18 -6.46
N LEU A 8 2.78 1.88 -6.98
CA LEU A 8 1.80 2.87 -7.42
C LEU A 8 0.88 3.24 -6.26
N GLY A 9 1.25 4.23 -5.47
CA GLY A 9 0.38 4.77 -4.43
C GLY A 9 -0.58 5.84 -4.94
N GLY A 10 -1.62 6.13 -4.19
CA GLY A 10 -2.58 7.20 -4.51
C GLY A 10 -1.98 8.61 -4.47
N THR A 11 -0.87 8.81 -3.76
CA THR A 11 -0.19 10.10 -3.61
C THR A 11 1.12 10.16 -4.40
N ASN A 12 1.93 9.10 -4.33
CA ASN A 12 3.24 9.02 -4.97
C ASN A 12 3.39 7.70 -5.73
N ILE A 13 4.10 7.77 -6.85
CA ILE A 13 4.68 6.63 -7.56
C ILE A 13 6.12 6.52 -7.07
N LYS A 14 6.45 5.41 -6.43
CA LYS A 14 7.83 5.11 -6.01
C LYS A 14 8.39 4.03 -6.89
N GLY A 15 9.64 4.14 -7.26
CA GLY A 15 10.32 3.12 -8.04
C GLY A 15 11.72 2.89 -7.53
N ALA A 16 12.22 1.66 -7.71
CA ALA A 16 13.58 1.28 -7.38
C ALA A 16 14.19 0.38 -8.47
N LEU A 17 15.47 0.58 -8.73
CA LEU A 17 16.33 -0.34 -9.46
C LEU A 17 16.97 -1.29 -8.45
N VAL A 18 16.64 -2.58 -8.56
CA VAL A 18 16.99 -3.58 -7.56
C VAL A 18 17.85 -4.68 -8.20
N SER A 19 18.90 -5.11 -7.52
CA SER A 19 19.73 -6.24 -7.95
C SER A 19 19.00 -7.59 -7.72
N GLU A 20 19.51 -8.67 -8.30
CA GLU A 20 19.05 -10.04 -8.03
C GLU A 20 19.12 -10.43 -6.55
N THR A 21 19.99 -9.80 -5.79
CA THR A 21 20.16 -10.05 -4.35
C THR A 21 19.22 -9.23 -3.49
N GLY A 22 18.40 -8.35 -4.07
CA GLY A 22 17.47 -7.47 -3.37
C GLY A 22 18.07 -6.13 -2.94
N GLU A 23 19.30 -5.80 -3.36
CA GLU A 23 19.94 -4.52 -3.05
C GLU A 23 19.37 -3.40 -3.93
N ILE A 24 18.98 -2.29 -3.32
CA ILE A 24 18.48 -1.12 -4.02
C ILE A 24 19.67 -0.29 -4.52
N ALA A 25 19.82 -0.24 -5.84
CA ALA A 25 20.88 0.53 -6.49
C ALA A 25 20.47 1.99 -6.76
N ARG A 26 19.18 2.26 -6.97
CA ARG A 26 18.62 3.59 -7.24
C ARG A 26 17.17 3.64 -6.83
N GLU A 27 16.72 4.78 -6.33
CA GLU A 27 15.32 5.06 -6.01
C GLU A 27 14.85 6.35 -6.68
N VAL A 28 13.57 6.38 -7.05
CA VAL A 28 12.88 7.53 -7.63
C VAL A 28 11.50 7.64 -7.01
N SER A 29 11.05 8.86 -6.70
CA SER A 29 9.69 9.11 -6.24
C SER A 29 9.11 10.30 -6.98
N ARG A 30 7.86 10.18 -7.45
CA ARG A 30 7.11 11.22 -8.16
C ARG A 30 5.66 11.29 -7.66
N PRO A 31 5.03 12.48 -7.65
CA PRO A 31 3.59 12.57 -7.36
C PRO A 31 2.76 11.76 -8.38
N THR A 32 1.78 11.01 -7.91
CA THR A 32 0.88 10.20 -8.77
C THR A 32 -0.02 11.07 -9.64
N ARG A 33 -0.45 12.24 -9.15
CA ARG A 33 -1.32 13.18 -9.86
C ARG A 33 -2.65 12.58 -10.33
N VAL A 34 -3.29 11.76 -9.50
CA VAL A 34 -4.57 11.09 -9.80
C VAL A 34 -5.62 12.04 -10.34
N GLY A 35 -5.70 13.28 -9.81
CA GLY A 35 -6.65 14.30 -10.26
C GLY A 35 -6.49 14.77 -11.72
N LEU A 36 -5.37 14.43 -12.38
CA LEU A 36 -5.14 14.74 -13.80
C LEU A 36 -5.55 13.58 -14.74
N GLY A 37 -6.08 12.48 -14.18
CA GLY A 37 -6.57 11.35 -14.96
C GLY A 37 -5.55 10.23 -15.17
N ALA A 38 -6.03 9.13 -15.75
CA ALA A 38 -5.25 7.89 -15.89
C ALA A 38 -4.01 8.05 -16.79
N GLU A 39 -4.09 8.85 -17.86
CA GLU A 39 -2.96 9.11 -18.75
C GLU A 39 -1.79 9.77 -18.01
N ALA A 40 -2.08 10.80 -17.18
CA ALA A 40 -1.05 11.47 -16.40
C ALA A 40 -0.37 10.55 -15.38
N VAL A 41 -1.11 9.59 -14.83
CA VAL A 41 -0.55 8.55 -13.95
C VAL A 41 0.36 7.62 -14.75
N CYS A 42 -0.07 7.16 -15.92
CA CYS A 42 0.74 6.31 -16.80
C CYS A 42 2.01 7.03 -17.29
N ASP A 43 1.92 8.32 -17.60
CA ASP A 43 3.09 9.15 -17.95
C ASP A 43 4.06 9.26 -16.75
N GLY A 44 3.53 9.39 -15.54
CA GLY A 44 4.32 9.38 -14.31
C GLY A 44 5.07 8.05 -14.11
N ILE A 45 4.39 6.92 -14.32
CA ILE A 45 4.99 5.58 -14.25
C ILE A 45 6.09 5.45 -15.33
N ALA A 46 5.79 5.85 -16.56
CA ALA A 46 6.75 5.80 -17.66
C ALA A 46 8.00 6.66 -17.38
N ALA A 47 7.83 7.84 -16.79
CA ALA A 47 8.94 8.70 -16.40
C ALA A 47 9.82 8.04 -15.31
N VAL A 48 9.22 7.35 -14.32
CA VAL A 48 9.96 6.60 -13.30
C VAL A 48 10.76 5.46 -13.93
N ILE A 49 10.14 4.67 -14.83
CA ILE A 49 10.84 3.58 -15.55
C ILE A 49 12.01 4.12 -16.36
N THR A 50 11.80 5.20 -17.11
CA THR A 50 12.82 5.82 -17.96
C THR A 50 14.01 6.31 -17.12
N GLU A 51 13.74 6.96 -15.99
CA GLU A 51 14.79 7.45 -15.09
C GLU A 51 15.59 6.31 -14.46
N LEU A 52 14.92 5.25 -13.99
CA LEU A 52 15.58 4.10 -13.37
C LEU A 52 16.39 3.26 -14.37
N SER A 53 15.92 3.17 -15.62
CA SER A 53 16.62 2.44 -16.68
C SER A 53 17.73 3.24 -17.34
N SER A 54 17.83 4.55 -17.09
CA SER A 54 18.86 5.41 -17.67
C SER A 54 20.26 4.95 -17.26
N GLY A 55 21.12 4.75 -18.28
CA GLY A 55 22.50 4.28 -18.08
C GLY A 55 22.65 2.80 -17.72
N VAL A 56 21.55 2.03 -17.73
CA VAL A 56 21.57 0.57 -17.56
C VAL A 56 21.41 -0.10 -18.91
N ASP A 57 22.28 -1.04 -19.22
CA ASP A 57 22.14 -1.84 -20.45
C ASP A 57 20.82 -2.63 -20.39
N ARG A 58 20.04 -2.55 -21.47
CA ARG A 58 18.74 -3.24 -21.55
C ARG A 58 18.87 -4.76 -21.37
N THR A 59 19.99 -5.34 -21.78
CA THR A 59 20.29 -6.77 -21.58
C THR A 59 20.55 -7.12 -20.11
N SER A 60 20.89 -6.13 -19.29
CA SER A 60 21.09 -6.26 -17.86
C SER A 60 19.80 -6.05 -17.05
N LEU A 61 18.68 -5.67 -17.70
CA LEU A 61 17.38 -5.53 -17.08
C LEU A 61 16.56 -6.82 -17.26
N GLY A 62 16.28 -7.52 -16.14
CA GLY A 62 15.51 -8.76 -16.13
C GLY A 62 14.00 -8.55 -16.28
N GLY A 63 13.50 -7.35 -15.93
CA GLY A 63 12.08 -7.04 -16.04
C GLY A 63 11.63 -5.83 -15.23
N VAL A 64 10.36 -5.48 -15.38
CA VAL A 64 9.67 -4.42 -14.64
C VAL A 64 8.46 -5.01 -13.93
N GLY A 65 8.38 -4.83 -12.61
CA GLY A 65 7.25 -5.21 -11.78
C GLY A 65 6.55 -3.97 -11.20
N LEU A 66 5.22 -4.01 -11.08
CA LEU A 66 4.43 -2.91 -10.55
C LEU A 66 3.39 -3.43 -9.56
N GLY A 67 3.43 -2.92 -8.34
CA GLY A 67 2.38 -3.04 -7.34
C GLY A 67 1.33 -1.94 -7.55
N CYS A 68 0.06 -2.34 -7.70
CA CYS A 68 -1.07 -1.44 -7.93
C CYS A 68 -2.13 -1.64 -6.84
N PRO A 69 -2.69 -0.58 -6.26
CA PRO A 69 -3.77 -0.72 -5.31
C PRO A 69 -5.03 -1.26 -5.98
N GLY A 70 -5.80 -2.04 -5.23
CA GLY A 70 -7.07 -2.62 -5.68
C GLY A 70 -6.94 -4.00 -6.30
N THR A 71 -7.95 -4.42 -7.06
CA THR A 71 -8.01 -5.74 -7.67
C THR A 71 -7.37 -5.74 -9.05
N VAL A 72 -6.37 -6.58 -9.22
CA VAL A 72 -5.60 -6.71 -10.46
C VAL A 72 -5.75 -8.13 -10.98
N ASP A 73 -5.94 -8.27 -12.28
CA ASP A 73 -5.74 -9.50 -13.02
C ASP A 73 -4.26 -9.57 -13.40
N ASP A 74 -3.50 -10.41 -12.71
CA ASP A 74 -2.04 -10.53 -12.85
C ASP A 74 -1.62 -11.19 -14.18
N GLU A 75 -2.49 -11.99 -14.79
CA GLU A 75 -2.22 -12.60 -16.11
C GLU A 75 -2.26 -11.56 -17.23
N THR A 76 -3.32 -10.74 -17.24
CA THR A 76 -3.51 -9.72 -18.29
C THR A 76 -2.84 -8.39 -17.94
N GLY A 77 -2.56 -8.11 -16.66
CA GLY A 77 -2.08 -6.81 -16.17
C GLY A 77 -3.15 -5.72 -16.20
N ARG A 78 -4.41 -6.13 -16.17
CA ARG A 78 -5.58 -5.26 -16.13
C ARG A 78 -5.99 -4.95 -14.70
N VAL A 79 -6.19 -3.68 -14.39
CA VAL A 79 -6.75 -3.23 -13.11
C VAL A 79 -8.27 -3.34 -13.21
N LEU A 80 -8.83 -4.33 -12.53
CA LEU A 80 -10.28 -4.57 -12.53
C LEU A 80 -11.00 -3.47 -11.77
N TYR A 81 -10.45 -3.07 -10.62
CA TYR A 81 -10.97 -1.99 -9.80
C TYR A 81 -9.89 -1.41 -8.88
N ALA A 82 -9.75 -0.09 -8.87
CA ALA A 82 -8.89 0.64 -7.94
C ALA A 82 -9.58 1.95 -7.51
N ASN A 83 -10.15 1.96 -6.30
CA ASN A 83 -10.90 3.10 -5.79
C ASN A 83 -10.04 4.36 -5.70
N ASN A 84 -8.83 4.23 -5.18
CA ASN A 84 -7.90 5.36 -4.94
C ASN A 84 -7.42 6.03 -6.25
N LEU A 85 -7.52 5.33 -7.38
CA LEU A 85 -7.14 5.82 -8.71
C LEU A 85 -8.36 6.17 -9.56
N GLY A 86 -9.57 5.82 -9.11
CA GLY A 86 -10.80 5.97 -9.89
C GLY A 86 -10.87 5.04 -11.10
N TRP A 87 -10.12 3.93 -11.10
CA TRP A 87 -10.02 3.04 -12.24
C TRP A 87 -11.00 1.87 -12.16
N LYS A 88 -11.56 1.52 -13.32
CA LYS A 88 -12.41 0.36 -13.49
C LYS A 88 -12.11 -0.27 -14.85
N ASN A 89 -11.71 -1.54 -14.84
CA ASN A 89 -11.38 -2.32 -16.02
C ASN A 89 -10.32 -1.63 -16.93
N PHE A 90 -9.26 -1.10 -16.33
CA PHE A 90 -8.22 -0.30 -16.99
C PHE A 90 -7.03 -1.18 -17.40
N ASP A 91 -6.59 -1.07 -18.65
CA ASP A 91 -5.47 -1.85 -19.20
C ASP A 91 -4.12 -1.18 -18.92
N LEU A 92 -3.70 -1.23 -17.65
CA LEU A 92 -2.48 -0.57 -17.20
C LEU A 92 -1.22 -1.11 -17.90
N ARG A 93 -1.18 -2.43 -18.15
CA ARG A 93 -0.04 -3.06 -18.80
C ARG A 93 0.16 -2.54 -20.22
N ALA A 94 -0.90 -2.50 -21.03
CA ALA A 94 -0.83 -1.98 -22.39
C ALA A 94 -0.46 -0.51 -22.44
N GLU A 95 -1.04 0.30 -21.54
CA GLU A 95 -0.79 1.73 -21.45
C GLU A 95 0.68 2.06 -21.12
N VAL A 96 1.26 1.39 -20.14
CA VAL A 96 2.66 1.62 -19.79
C VAL A 96 3.61 1.02 -20.82
N LYS A 97 3.27 -0.15 -21.38
CA LYS A 97 4.06 -0.78 -22.45
C LYS A 97 4.16 0.11 -23.70
N SER A 98 3.07 0.77 -24.09
CA SER A 98 3.06 1.67 -25.26
C SER A 98 4.00 2.88 -25.08
N ARG A 99 4.17 3.35 -23.84
CA ARG A 99 5.01 4.51 -23.49
C ARG A 99 6.49 4.17 -23.32
N THR A 100 6.78 2.96 -22.84
CA THR A 100 8.13 2.60 -22.38
C THR A 100 8.79 1.48 -23.22
N GLY A 101 7.99 0.71 -23.94
CA GLY A 101 8.43 -0.51 -24.61
C GLY A 101 8.78 -1.65 -23.66
N PHE A 102 8.60 -1.49 -22.33
CA PHE A 102 8.77 -2.57 -21.36
C PHE A 102 7.46 -3.34 -21.17
N ASP A 103 7.56 -4.65 -21.09
CA ASP A 103 6.45 -5.49 -20.67
C ASP A 103 6.47 -5.62 -19.14
N LEU A 104 5.36 -5.30 -18.49
CA LEU A 104 5.26 -5.24 -17.03
C LEU A 104 4.57 -6.48 -16.48
N ARG A 105 5.04 -6.93 -15.33
CA ARG A 105 4.25 -7.76 -14.42
C ARG A 105 3.56 -6.86 -13.41
N ILE A 106 2.25 -7.00 -13.28
CA ILE A 106 1.44 -6.14 -12.40
C ILE A 106 0.70 -7.04 -11.41
N GLY A 107 0.75 -6.67 -10.14
CA GLY A 107 0.01 -7.37 -9.08
C GLY A 107 -0.59 -6.37 -8.10
N ASN A 108 -1.44 -6.85 -7.20
CA ASN A 108 -1.90 -6.04 -6.08
C ASN A 108 -0.71 -5.62 -5.20
N ASP A 109 -0.69 -4.39 -4.69
CA ASP A 109 0.41 -3.80 -3.91
C ASP A 109 0.78 -4.61 -2.66
N ALA A 110 -0.21 -5.03 -1.87
CA ALA A 110 0.02 -5.84 -0.67
C ALA A 110 0.50 -7.26 -1.01
N ASN A 111 0.00 -7.85 -2.11
CA ASN A 111 0.43 -9.16 -2.57
C ASN A 111 1.90 -9.13 -3.03
N VAL A 112 2.31 -8.12 -3.80
CA VAL A 112 3.71 -8.03 -4.24
C VAL A 112 4.65 -7.70 -3.08
N ALA A 113 4.20 -6.92 -2.08
CA ALA A 113 4.95 -6.70 -0.85
C ALA A 113 5.15 -8.02 -0.07
N ALA A 114 4.08 -8.82 0.07
CA ALA A 114 4.17 -10.12 0.72
C ALA A 114 5.09 -11.10 -0.02
N LEU A 115 5.04 -11.09 -1.35
CA LEU A 115 5.95 -11.90 -2.18
C LEU A 115 7.40 -11.47 -1.98
N ALA A 116 7.68 -10.18 -1.90
CA ALA A 116 9.02 -9.65 -1.65
C ALA A 116 9.56 -10.10 -0.28
N GLU A 117 8.72 -10.03 0.77
CA GLU A 117 9.09 -10.52 2.10
C GLU A 117 9.39 -12.04 2.12
N ALA A 118 8.66 -12.82 1.34
CA ALA A 118 8.90 -14.26 1.23
C ALA A 118 10.16 -14.61 0.42
N LEU A 119 10.51 -13.81 -0.59
CA LEU A 119 11.66 -14.09 -1.46
C LEU A 119 12.97 -13.55 -0.89
N VAL A 120 12.99 -12.33 -0.38
CA VAL A 120 14.22 -11.63 0.02
C VAL A 120 14.14 -10.96 1.40
N GLY A 121 12.96 -10.89 2.01
CA GLY A 121 12.70 -10.22 3.27
C GLY A 121 12.67 -11.14 4.50
N CYS A 122 11.89 -10.75 5.50
CA CYS A 122 11.84 -11.42 6.82
C CYS A 122 11.21 -12.81 6.79
N ALA A 123 10.42 -13.15 5.77
CA ALA A 123 9.81 -14.47 5.59
C ALA A 123 10.61 -15.39 4.65
N LYS A 124 11.84 -14.99 4.27
CA LYS A 124 12.70 -15.80 3.40
C LYS A 124 12.96 -17.19 3.97
N GLY A 125 12.69 -18.21 3.17
CA GLY A 125 12.84 -19.63 3.56
C GLY A 125 11.64 -20.24 4.29
N ALA A 126 10.61 -19.46 4.62
CA ALA A 126 9.35 -19.99 5.13
C ALA A 126 8.55 -20.63 3.99
N GLN A 127 8.02 -21.84 4.22
CA GLN A 127 7.13 -22.50 3.27
C GLN A 127 5.77 -21.79 3.19
N SER A 128 5.31 -21.26 4.32
CA SER A 128 4.06 -20.52 4.40
C SER A 128 4.24 -19.28 5.26
N ALA A 129 3.66 -18.16 4.84
CA ALA A 129 3.72 -16.90 5.55
C ALA A 129 2.43 -16.09 5.34
N VAL A 130 2.04 -15.35 6.36
CA VAL A 130 0.99 -14.33 6.30
C VAL A 130 1.67 -12.99 6.57
N ILE A 131 1.59 -12.11 5.63
CA ILE A 131 2.13 -10.75 5.72
C ILE A 131 0.96 -9.78 5.81
N VAL A 132 0.99 -8.88 6.80
CA VAL A 132 -0.01 -7.83 6.97
C VAL A 132 0.69 -6.49 6.77
N THR A 133 0.16 -5.66 5.89
CA THR A 133 0.65 -4.30 5.66
C THR A 133 -0.27 -3.30 6.36
N LEU A 134 0.28 -2.51 7.28
CA LEU A 134 -0.43 -1.48 8.02
C LEU A 134 -0.06 -0.10 7.45
N GLY A 135 -1.05 0.58 6.89
CA GLY A 135 -0.91 1.90 6.29
C GLY A 135 -2.19 2.70 6.40
N THR A 136 -2.52 3.49 5.39
CA THR A 136 -3.82 4.19 5.28
C THR A 136 -4.99 3.21 5.45
N GLY A 137 -4.89 2.02 4.85
CA GLY A 137 -5.73 0.84 5.06
C GLY A 137 -4.93 -0.31 5.66
N VAL A 138 -5.51 -1.51 5.62
CA VAL A 138 -4.86 -2.77 5.96
C VAL A 138 -4.87 -3.67 4.73
N GLY A 139 -3.70 -3.94 4.21
CA GLY A 139 -3.50 -4.94 3.17
C GLY A 139 -2.94 -6.24 3.73
N GLY A 140 -2.84 -7.24 2.88
CA GLY A 140 -2.20 -8.48 3.25
C GLY A 140 -1.86 -9.36 2.07
N GLY A 141 -0.98 -10.31 2.31
CA GLY A 141 -0.63 -11.35 1.37
C GLY A 141 -0.39 -12.67 2.09
N VAL A 142 -0.80 -13.75 1.47
CA VAL A 142 -0.63 -15.09 2.00
C VAL A 142 0.22 -15.89 1.02
N VAL A 143 1.30 -16.45 1.51
CA VAL A 143 2.15 -17.39 0.78
C VAL A 143 1.92 -18.78 1.35
N LEU A 144 1.59 -19.75 0.50
CA LEU A 144 1.44 -21.15 0.86
C LEU A 144 2.33 -21.98 -0.06
N ASP A 145 3.15 -22.85 0.54
CA ASP A 145 4.12 -23.69 -0.19
C ASP A 145 4.96 -22.89 -1.21
N GLY A 146 5.40 -21.70 -0.80
CA GLY A 146 6.21 -20.79 -1.63
C GLY A 146 5.46 -20.08 -2.75
N LYS A 147 4.12 -20.15 -2.80
CA LYS A 147 3.28 -19.52 -3.82
C LYS A 147 2.32 -18.52 -3.21
N MET A 148 2.16 -17.38 -3.89
CA MET A 148 1.12 -16.41 -3.52
C MET A 148 -0.28 -17.02 -3.65
N LEU A 149 -1.09 -16.87 -2.60
CA LEU A 149 -2.51 -17.23 -2.61
C LEU A 149 -3.31 -16.03 -3.15
N THR A 150 -3.56 -15.99 -4.44
CA THR A 150 -4.37 -14.94 -5.09
C THR A 150 -5.87 -15.34 -5.16
N GLY A 151 -6.17 -16.64 -5.14
CA GLY A 151 -7.52 -17.17 -5.29
C GLY A 151 -8.07 -17.00 -6.71
N TYR A 152 -9.31 -17.41 -6.90
CA TYR A 152 -9.96 -17.40 -8.21
C TYR A 152 -10.21 -15.98 -8.76
N THR A 153 -10.48 -15.02 -7.88
CA THR A 153 -10.82 -13.64 -8.26
C THR A 153 -9.69 -12.63 -7.99
N GLY A 154 -8.50 -13.10 -7.59
CA GLY A 154 -7.40 -12.23 -7.19
C GLY A 154 -7.55 -11.60 -5.79
N ALA A 155 -8.59 -11.96 -5.03
CA ALA A 155 -8.94 -11.30 -3.77
C ALA A 155 -8.81 -12.22 -2.53
N ALA A 156 -8.11 -13.35 -2.62
CA ALA A 156 -8.03 -14.31 -1.51
C ALA A 156 -7.28 -13.76 -0.28
N SER A 157 -6.35 -12.82 -0.48
CA SER A 157 -5.51 -12.27 0.59
C SER A 157 -5.96 -10.89 1.07
N GLU A 158 -7.22 -10.53 0.87
CA GLU A 158 -7.83 -9.27 1.36
C GLU A 158 -8.06 -9.30 2.88
N LEU A 159 -6.96 -9.46 3.65
CA LEU A 159 -6.98 -9.69 5.11
C LEU A 159 -7.61 -8.51 5.87
N GLY A 160 -7.39 -7.28 5.40
CA GLY A 160 -7.98 -6.09 6.01
C GLY A 160 -9.51 -6.08 5.98
N HIS A 161 -10.11 -6.85 5.05
CA HIS A 161 -11.56 -6.92 4.92
C HIS A 161 -12.20 -8.15 5.58
N MET A 162 -11.44 -8.94 6.33
CA MET A 162 -12.03 -9.94 7.23
C MET A 162 -12.84 -9.26 8.32
N VAL A 163 -14.07 -9.73 8.56
CA VAL A 163 -14.92 -9.23 9.63
C VAL A 163 -14.45 -9.81 10.96
N ILE A 164 -13.84 -8.98 11.81
CA ILE A 164 -13.39 -9.33 13.15
C ILE A 164 -14.42 -8.99 14.23
N ARG A 165 -15.40 -8.12 13.91
CA ARG A 165 -16.46 -7.71 14.83
C ARG A 165 -17.78 -7.55 14.09
N ALA A 166 -18.68 -8.51 14.23
CA ALA A 166 -20.00 -8.45 13.60
C ALA A 166 -20.77 -7.19 14.03
N GLY A 167 -21.33 -6.45 13.04
CA GLY A 167 -22.05 -5.20 13.28
C GLY A 167 -21.19 -4.03 13.78
N GLY A 168 -19.86 -4.14 13.75
CA GLY A 168 -18.91 -3.14 14.23
C GLY A 168 -18.81 -1.87 13.38
N GLU A 169 -17.64 -1.24 13.35
CA GLU A 169 -17.35 0.00 12.62
C GLU A 169 -17.58 -0.15 11.11
N GLU A 170 -17.98 0.94 10.48
CA GLU A 170 -18.12 0.98 9.01
C GLU A 170 -16.75 0.89 8.34
N CYS A 171 -16.68 0.09 7.27
CA CYS A 171 -15.51 -0.03 6.43
C CYS A 171 -15.76 0.60 5.07
N THR A 172 -14.72 1.14 4.46
CA THR A 172 -14.75 1.74 3.11
C THR A 172 -15.22 0.77 2.02
N CYS A 173 -15.12 -0.55 2.26
CA CYS A 173 -15.65 -1.58 1.36
C CYS A 173 -17.18 -1.76 1.41
N GLY A 174 -17.90 -0.96 2.21
CA GLY A 174 -19.35 -1.02 2.39
C GLY A 174 -19.85 -2.04 3.42
N ARG A 175 -18.96 -2.84 4.00
CA ARG A 175 -19.27 -3.77 5.11
C ARG A 175 -19.02 -3.13 6.47
N ARG A 176 -19.36 -3.85 7.53
CA ARG A 176 -19.10 -3.43 8.94
C ARG A 176 -18.24 -4.46 9.64
N GLY A 177 -17.34 -3.94 10.50
CA GLY A 177 -16.54 -4.78 11.38
C GLY A 177 -15.30 -5.40 10.76
N CYS A 178 -14.85 -4.90 9.59
CA CYS A 178 -13.61 -5.33 8.96
C CYS A 178 -12.38 -5.00 9.81
N PHE A 179 -11.35 -5.82 9.76
CA PHE A 179 -10.09 -5.59 10.47
C PHE A 179 -9.48 -4.21 10.16
N GLU A 180 -9.49 -3.77 8.91
CA GLU A 180 -9.05 -2.43 8.48
C GLU A 180 -9.74 -1.30 9.26
N ALA A 181 -11.05 -1.45 9.54
CA ALA A 181 -11.80 -0.44 10.26
C ALA A 181 -11.32 -0.25 11.72
N TYR A 182 -10.43 -1.12 12.21
CA TYR A 182 -9.87 -1.04 13.57
C TYR A 182 -8.35 -0.86 13.56
N ALA A 183 -7.63 -1.41 12.60
CA ALA A 183 -6.16 -1.50 12.63
C ALA A 183 -5.43 -0.56 11.65
N SER A 184 -6.15 0.19 10.81
CA SER A 184 -5.53 1.12 9.87
C SER A 184 -5.15 2.45 10.51
N ALA A 185 -4.22 3.19 9.89
CA ALA A 185 -3.92 4.57 10.29
C ALA A 185 -5.18 5.47 10.24
N THR A 186 -6.07 5.23 9.26
CA THR A 186 -7.37 5.92 9.17
C THR A 186 -8.24 5.63 10.39
N ALA A 187 -8.26 4.39 10.87
CA ALA A 187 -8.98 4.01 12.08
C ALA A 187 -8.38 4.72 13.31
N LEU A 188 -7.06 4.73 13.45
CA LEU A 188 -6.37 5.43 14.53
C LEU A 188 -6.69 6.94 14.56
N ILE A 189 -6.64 7.59 13.38
CA ILE A 189 -7.00 9.02 13.26
C ILE A 189 -8.45 9.24 13.67
N ARG A 190 -9.37 8.35 13.30
CA ARG A 190 -10.77 8.43 13.70
C ARG A 190 -10.93 8.31 15.23
N GLU A 191 -10.29 7.33 15.85
CA GLU A 191 -10.34 7.14 17.33
C GLU A 191 -9.67 8.32 18.04
N THR A 192 -8.56 8.84 17.52
CA THR A 192 -7.92 10.05 18.05
C THR A 192 -8.89 11.24 18.03
N LYS A 193 -9.58 11.49 16.91
CA LYS A 193 -10.59 12.56 16.82
C LYS A 193 -11.76 12.36 17.78
N ARG A 194 -12.22 11.12 17.99
CA ARG A 194 -13.27 10.79 18.95
C ARG A 194 -12.80 11.08 20.39
N ALA A 195 -11.57 10.68 20.72
CA ALA A 195 -10.98 10.95 22.03
C ALA A 195 -10.78 12.45 22.27
N MET A 196 -10.30 13.21 21.29
CA MET A 196 -10.18 14.68 21.37
C MET A 196 -11.54 15.34 21.61
N ALA A 197 -12.59 14.90 20.93
CA ALA A 197 -13.94 15.44 21.12
C ALA A 197 -14.50 15.15 22.52
N ALA A 198 -14.14 14.01 23.12
CA ALA A 198 -14.54 13.64 24.48
C ALA A 198 -13.69 14.31 25.59
N HIS A 199 -12.47 14.77 25.22
CA HIS A 199 -11.48 15.34 26.15
C HIS A 199 -10.93 16.67 25.62
N PRO A 200 -11.66 17.79 25.77
CA PRO A 200 -11.20 19.11 25.28
C PRO A 200 -9.88 19.59 25.93
N GLU A 201 -9.55 19.07 27.11
CA GLU A 201 -8.31 19.36 27.82
C GLU A 201 -7.11 18.55 27.37
N SER A 202 -7.30 17.58 26.44
CA SER A 202 -6.25 16.66 26.02
C SER A 202 -5.14 17.38 25.25
N ARG A 203 -3.91 16.95 25.49
CA ARG A 203 -2.71 17.39 24.77
C ARG A 203 -2.69 16.95 23.29
N MET A 204 -3.62 16.09 22.88
CA MET A 204 -3.80 15.73 21.46
C MET A 204 -4.16 16.95 20.62
N HIS A 205 -4.85 17.97 21.20
CA HIS A 205 -5.16 19.21 20.48
C HIS A 205 -3.87 19.97 20.12
N ALA A 206 -2.97 20.17 21.09
CA ALA A 206 -1.69 20.82 20.83
C ALA A 206 -0.81 20.03 19.87
N ALA A 207 -0.78 18.70 19.99
CA ALA A 207 -0.04 17.85 19.05
C ALA A 207 -0.58 17.93 17.61
N ALA A 208 -1.90 18.04 17.44
CA ALA A 208 -2.53 18.19 16.15
C ALA A 208 -2.23 19.58 15.53
N GLU A 209 -2.21 20.65 16.33
CA GLU A 209 -1.84 22.00 15.89
C GLU A 209 -0.38 22.05 15.41
N GLU A 210 0.55 21.46 16.17
CA GLU A 210 1.97 21.38 15.81
C GLU A 210 2.19 20.62 14.48
N ASN A 211 1.40 19.58 14.22
CA ASN A 211 1.47 18.79 12.99
C ASN A 211 0.68 19.39 11.82
N GLY A 212 -0.12 20.44 12.06
CA GLY A 212 -1.04 21.04 11.09
C GLY A 212 -2.31 20.22 10.80
N ALA A 213 -2.45 19.02 11.40
CA ALA A 213 -3.63 18.16 11.29
C ALA A 213 -3.59 17.04 12.33
N VAL A 214 -4.76 16.41 12.58
CA VAL A 214 -4.82 15.13 13.31
C VAL A 214 -4.34 14.03 12.39
N ASP A 215 -3.21 13.42 12.71
CA ASP A 215 -2.58 12.33 11.97
C ASP A 215 -2.37 11.08 12.85
N GLY A 216 -1.76 10.01 12.28
CA GLY A 216 -1.47 8.77 12.99
C GLY A 216 -0.47 8.92 14.15
N ARG A 217 0.24 10.03 14.26
CA ARG A 217 1.22 10.30 15.34
C ARG A 217 0.61 11.08 16.49
N THR A 218 -0.51 11.77 16.28
CA THR A 218 -1.09 12.72 17.23
C THR A 218 -1.32 12.12 18.61
N ALA A 219 -1.98 10.94 18.68
CA ALA A 219 -2.23 10.27 19.95
C ALA A 219 -0.93 9.78 20.62
N PHE A 220 0.02 9.25 19.86
CA PHE A 220 1.32 8.80 20.39
C PHE A 220 2.15 9.95 20.97
N ILE A 221 2.21 11.10 20.28
CA ILE A 221 2.91 12.29 20.75
C ILE A 221 2.29 12.78 22.06
N ALA A 222 0.96 12.84 22.13
CA ALA A 222 0.27 13.25 23.34
C ALA A 222 0.49 12.26 24.50
N ALA A 223 0.43 10.96 24.24
CA ALA A 223 0.71 9.92 25.23
C ALA A 223 2.14 10.03 25.80
N GLN A 224 3.14 10.23 24.94
CA GLN A 224 4.54 10.46 25.36
C GLN A 224 4.71 11.71 26.23
N ARG A 225 3.83 12.70 26.08
CA ARG A 225 3.78 13.92 26.87
C ARG A 225 2.94 13.77 28.15
N GLY A 226 2.51 12.56 28.49
CA GLY A 226 1.76 12.25 29.71
C GLY A 226 0.27 12.62 29.63
N ASP A 227 -0.34 12.62 28.47
CA ASP A 227 -1.79 12.79 28.29
C ASP A 227 -2.54 11.55 28.79
N ALA A 228 -3.55 11.72 29.65
CA ALA A 228 -4.30 10.61 30.24
C ALA A 228 -5.34 10.00 29.27
N ALA A 229 -5.83 10.76 28.28
CA ALA A 229 -6.84 10.32 27.34
C ALA A 229 -6.24 9.66 26.09
N ALA A 230 -5.01 10.04 25.72
CA ALA A 230 -4.34 9.56 24.50
C ALA A 230 -4.09 8.03 24.47
N PRO A 231 -3.69 7.34 25.57
CA PRO A 231 -3.56 5.90 25.60
C PRO A 231 -4.85 5.17 25.21
N ALA A 232 -6.02 5.64 25.65
CA ALA A 232 -7.29 5.03 25.30
C ALA A 232 -7.61 5.09 23.79
N ALA A 233 -7.10 6.10 23.07
CA ALA A 233 -7.23 6.17 21.63
C ALA A 233 -6.32 5.16 20.94
N VAL A 234 -5.11 4.93 21.48
CA VAL A 234 -4.14 3.93 21.01
C VAL A 234 -4.61 2.51 21.32
N ASP A 235 -5.06 2.25 22.55
CA ASP A 235 -5.49 0.91 23.02
C ASP A 235 -6.75 0.39 22.32
N ARG A 236 -7.62 1.29 21.85
CA ARG A 236 -8.79 0.92 21.01
C ARG A 236 -8.41 0.55 19.59
N HIS A 237 -7.19 0.88 19.22
CA HIS A 237 -6.61 0.50 17.96
C HIS A 237 -5.80 -0.80 18.21
N PRO A 238 -6.27 -1.96 17.76
CA PRO A 238 -5.51 -3.21 17.91
C PRO A 238 -4.23 -3.07 17.09
N GLY A 239 -3.11 -2.89 17.82
CA GLY A 239 -1.77 -2.83 17.28
C GLY A 239 -1.30 -4.19 16.75
#